data_a3d491abf5582caf03b29525ee716d7c
#
_entry.id   a3d491abf5582caf03b29525ee716d7c
#
_cell.length_a   1.000
_cell.length_b   1.000
_cell.length_c   1.000
_cell.angle_alpha   90.00
_cell.angle_beta   90.00
_cell.angle_gamma   90.00
#
_symmetry.space_group_name_H-M   'P 1'
#
loop_
_entity.id
_entity.type
_entity.pdbx_description
1 polymer ?
#
loop_
_entity_poly.entity_id
_entity_poly.type
_entity_poly.pdbx_seq_one_letter_code
_entity_poly.pdbx_strand_id
1 'polypeptide(L)'
;MCRSVANYLWNNFLGGQSDSRPLGDAVLDGIDFDIEGGTSQHWDELAKALSEFSQQKKVYLTAAPQCPFPDAWLGAAINTGLFDYVWIQFYNNAPCEYSGNADNLKSYWNNQWSTIQAGQIFLGLPAAPAAAGSGYIPSDVLINDVLPSIKSSSKYGGVMLWSRSFDNGYSSAIKSNV
;
A
#
# COMPACT_ATOMS: atom_id res chain seq x y z
N MET A 1 -18.62 -1.50 16.78
CA MET A 1 -18.54 -0.54 15.63
C MET A 1 -17.79 -1.17 14.44
N CYS A 2 -16.58 -1.67 14.57
CA CYS A 2 -15.80 -2.25 13.44
C CYS A 2 -16.49 -3.41 12.71
N ARG A 3 -17.16 -4.30 13.45
CA ARG A 3 -17.97 -5.37 12.86
C ARG A 3 -19.10 -4.84 11.97
N SER A 4 -19.76 -3.75 12.36
CA SER A 4 -20.83 -3.15 11.53
C SER A 4 -20.27 -2.58 10.23
N VAL A 5 -19.09 -1.95 10.28
CA VAL A 5 -18.40 -1.46 9.06
C VAL A 5 -17.97 -2.63 8.19
N ALA A 6 -17.37 -3.68 8.77
CA ALA A 6 -16.97 -4.87 8.02
C ALA A 6 -18.16 -5.55 7.33
N ASN A 7 -19.30 -5.69 8.04
CA ASN A 7 -20.53 -6.22 7.47
C ASN A 7 -21.07 -5.35 6.33
N TYR A 8 -21.02 -4.02 6.48
CA TYR A 8 -21.39 -3.09 5.43
C TYR A 8 -20.53 -3.28 4.17
N LEU A 9 -19.21 -3.32 4.33
CA LEU A 9 -18.28 -3.54 3.23
C LEU A 9 -18.49 -4.90 2.56
N TRP A 10 -18.67 -5.95 3.35
CA TRP A 10 -18.96 -7.29 2.86
C TRP A 10 -20.25 -7.33 2.02
N ASN A 11 -21.35 -6.77 2.54
CA ASN A 11 -22.64 -6.85 1.89
C ASN A 11 -22.75 -5.96 0.66
N ASN A 12 -22.11 -4.81 0.65
CA ASN A 12 -22.28 -3.82 -0.40
C ASN A 12 -21.21 -3.87 -1.50
N PHE A 13 -20.03 -4.42 -1.23
CA PHE A 13 -18.91 -4.38 -2.16
C PHE A 13 -18.27 -5.75 -2.43
N LEU A 14 -18.34 -6.66 -1.48
CA LEU A 14 -17.71 -7.98 -1.55
C LEU A 14 -18.75 -9.09 -1.86
N GLY A 15 -18.64 -10.23 -1.18
CA GLY A 15 -19.44 -11.43 -1.48
C GLY A 15 -20.81 -11.54 -0.80
N GLY A 16 -21.18 -10.55 0.02
CA GLY A 16 -22.46 -10.55 0.75
C GLY A 16 -23.66 -10.10 -0.07
N GLN A 17 -24.78 -9.83 0.61
CA GLN A 17 -26.07 -9.47 0.00
C GLN A 17 -26.53 -8.10 0.49
N SER A 18 -27.01 -7.26 -0.45
CA SER A 18 -27.62 -5.95 -0.19
C SER A 18 -28.52 -5.57 -1.36
N ASP A 19 -29.66 -4.94 -1.05
CA ASP A 19 -30.58 -4.42 -2.07
C ASP A 19 -30.12 -3.08 -2.66
N SER A 20 -29.06 -2.49 -2.13
CA SER A 20 -28.55 -1.17 -2.51
C SER A 20 -27.03 -1.15 -2.70
N ARG A 21 -26.50 -2.10 -3.47
CA ARG A 21 -25.05 -2.17 -3.75
C ARG A 21 -24.62 -0.95 -4.61
N PRO A 22 -23.66 -0.15 -4.16
CA PRO A 22 -23.24 1.08 -4.86
C PRO A 22 -22.64 0.83 -6.26
N LEU A 23 -22.08 -0.36 -6.49
CA LEU A 23 -21.46 -0.78 -7.75
C LEU A 23 -22.33 -1.80 -8.53
N GLY A 24 -23.63 -1.87 -8.24
CA GLY A 24 -24.54 -2.85 -8.85
C GLY A 24 -24.10 -4.28 -8.54
N ASP A 25 -24.06 -5.14 -9.56
CA ASP A 25 -23.70 -6.56 -9.42
C ASP A 25 -22.18 -6.81 -9.30
N ALA A 26 -21.36 -5.77 -9.39
CA ALA A 26 -19.92 -5.93 -9.28
C ALA A 26 -19.52 -6.41 -7.87
N VAL A 27 -18.61 -7.39 -7.83
CA VAL A 27 -18.06 -7.94 -6.60
C VAL A 27 -16.56 -7.68 -6.60
N LEU A 28 -16.09 -6.84 -5.68
CA LEU A 28 -14.69 -6.53 -5.52
C LEU A 28 -13.93 -7.71 -4.87
N ASP A 29 -12.60 -7.71 -5.04
CA ASP A 29 -11.74 -8.77 -4.51
C ASP A 29 -11.23 -8.49 -3.10
N GLY A 30 -11.27 -7.21 -2.66
CA GLY A 30 -10.72 -6.82 -1.36
C GLY A 30 -10.99 -5.38 -0.97
N ILE A 31 -10.35 -4.97 0.11
CA ILE A 31 -10.45 -3.63 0.69
C ILE A 31 -9.05 -3.07 0.89
N ASP A 32 -8.82 -1.86 0.40
CA ASP A 32 -7.60 -1.09 0.63
C ASP A 32 -7.76 -0.11 1.79
N PHE A 33 -6.73 -0.03 2.63
CA PHE A 33 -6.64 0.88 3.77
C PHE A 33 -5.69 2.02 3.44
N ASP A 34 -6.22 3.15 3.00
CA ASP A 34 -5.47 4.38 2.73
C ASP A 34 -5.83 5.43 3.77
N ILE A 35 -5.31 5.27 4.99
CA ILE A 35 -5.62 6.09 6.15
C ILE A 35 -4.45 7.02 6.43
N GLU A 36 -4.64 8.31 6.16
CA GLU A 36 -3.59 9.32 6.26
C GLU A 36 -3.90 10.41 7.30
N GLY A 37 -4.97 10.23 8.10
CA GLY A 37 -5.38 11.21 9.10
C GLY A 37 -6.53 10.71 9.97
N GLY A 38 -6.98 11.58 10.89
CA GLY A 38 -8.07 11.28 11.81
C GLY A 38 -7.63 10.43 13.00
N THR A 39 -8.27 9.30 13.22
CA THR A 39 -7.91 8.39 14.32
C THR A 39 -7.00 7.26 13.84
N SER A 40 -6.05 6.87 14.68
CA SER A 40 -5.23 5.65 14.49
C SER A 40 -5.85 4.40 15.12
N GLN A 41 -7.03 4.52 15.75
CA GLN A 41 -7.66 3.44 16.53
C GLN A 41 -8.59 2.57 15.67
N HIS A 42 -8.65 1.29 16.03
CA HIS A 42 -9.62 0.31 15.53
C HIS A 42 -9.44 -0.18 14.07
N TRP A 43 -8.40 0.25 13.36
CA TRP A 43 -8.11 -0.26 12.03
C TRP A 43 -7.68 -1.73 12.05
N ASP A 44 -6.99 -2.16 13.11
CA ASP A 44 -6.64 -3.56 13.36
C ASP A 44 -7.89 -4.44 13.60
N GLU A 45 -8.89 -3.92 14.34
CA GLU A 45 -10.16 -4.60 14.57
C GLU A 45 -10.96 -4.74 13.26
N LEU A 46 -10.95 -3.68 12.41
CA LEU A 46 -11.60 -3.74 11.11
C LEU A 46 -10.92 -4.77 10.19
N ALA A 47 -9.58 -4.78 10.14
CA ALA A 47 -8.83 -5.76 9.37
C ALA A 47 -9.13 -7.20 9.81
N LYS A 48 -9.15 -7.46 11.13
CA LYS A 48 -9.54 -8.76 11.69
C LYS A 48 -10.97 -9.16 11.28
N ALA A 49 -11.93 -8.23 11.42
CA ALA A 49 -13.32 -8.51 11.07
C ALA A 49 -13.53 -8.78 9.58
N LEU A 50 -12.79 -8.09 8.70
CA LEU A 50 -12.82 -8.34 7.25
C LEU A 50 -12.16 -9.67 6.89
N SER A 51 -11.04 -10.02 7.53
CA SER A 51 -10.34 -11.27 7.26
C SER A 51 -11.17 -12.52 7.58
N GLU A 52 -12.11 -12.43 8.54
CA GLU A 52 -13.02 -13.54 8.85
C GLU A 52 -13.91 -13.92 7.67
N PHE A 53 -14.28 -12.98 6.80
CA PHE A 53 -15.05 -13.29 5.59
C PHE A 53 -14.27 -14.11 4.56
N SER A 54 -12.94 -14.14 4.66
CA SER A 54 -12.10 -15.01 3.82
C SER A 54 -12.38 -16.50 3.99
N GLN A 55 -13.07 -16.90 5.06
CA GLN A 55 -13.57 -18.27 5.23
C GLN A 55 -14.70 -18.61 4.23
N GLN A 56 -15.40 -17.60 3.73
CA GLN A 56 -16.50 -17.77 2.76
C GLN A 56 -16.00 -17.51 1.32
N LYS A 57 -15.32 -16.40 1.12
CA LYS A 57 -14.68 -16.00 -0.13
C LYS A 57 -13.43 -15.20 0.23
N LYS A 58 -12.29 -15.48 -0.41
CA LYS A 58 -11.06 -14.70 -0.18
C LYS A 58 -11.34 -13.21 -0.30
N VAL A 59 -11.00 -12.48 0.77
CA VAL A 59 -10.99 -11.02 0.84
C VAL A 59 -9.53 -10.58 0.92
N TYR A 60 -9.04 -9.93 -0.09
CA TYR A 60 -7.70 -9.33 -0.05
C TYR A 60 -7.73 -8.07 0.82
N LEU A 61 -6.76 -7.96 1.72
CA LEU A 61 -6.54 -6.76 2.51
C LEU A 61 -5.25 -6.10 2.03
N THR A 62 -5.35 -4.82 1.68
CA THR A 62 -4.22 -4.03 1.24
C THR A 62 -4.12 -2.74 2.04
N ALA A 63 -2.93 -2.15 2.12
CA ALA A 63 -2.71 -0.92 2.87
C ALA A 63 -1.72 -0.01 2.16
N ALA A 64 -1.94 1.31 2.26
CA ALA A 64 -1.11 2.36 1.70
C ALA A 64 -0.47 3.24 2.80
N PRO A 65 0.37 2.69 3.71
CA PRO A 65 1.01 3.47 4.75
C PRO A 65 2.01 4.48 4.17
N GLN A 66 2.27 5.54 4.92
CA GLN A 66 3.37 6.45 4.65
C GLN A 66 4.71 5.83 5.09
N CYS A 67 5.82 6.22 4.48
CA CYS A 67 7.12 5.57 4.70
C CYS A 67 7.78 5.77 6.08
N PRO A 68 7.46 6.79 6.93
CA PRO A 68 7.93 6.79 8.31
C PRO A 68 7.50 5.52 9.05
N PHE A 69 8.42 4.90 9.80
CA PHE A 69 8.16 3.61 10.44
C PHE A 69 8.25 3.69 11.97
N PRO A 70 7.27 3.10 12.71
CA PRO A 70 6.01 2.57 12.19
C PRO A 70 5.11 3.68 11.64
N ASP A 71 4.23 3.33 10.68
CA ASP A 71 3.24 4.29 10.18
C ASP A 71 2.30 4.75 11.32
N ALA A 72 2.04 6.04 11.37
CA ALA A 72 1.31 6.66 12.47
C ALA A 72 -0.17 6.25 12.54
N TRP A 73 -0.77 5.89 11.40
CA TRP A 73 -2.20 5.60 11.28
C TRP A 73 -2.48 4.11 11.17
N LEU A 74 -1.72 3.40 10.33
CA LEU A 74 -1.94 2.00 9.98
C LEU A 74 -0.99 1.03 10.68
N GLY A 75 -0.01 1.50 11.47
CA GLY A 75 1.00 0.64 12.08
C GLY A 75 0.40 -0.51 12.90
N ALA A 76 -0.63 -0.24 13.72
CA ALA A 76 -1.31 -1.27 14.50
C ALA A 76 -2.06 -2.30 13.62
N ALA A 77 -2.68 -1.83 12.52
CA ALA A 77 -3.37 -2.71 11.57
C ALA A 77 -2.37 -3.60 10.82
N ILE A 78 -1.28 -3.04 10.31
CA ILE A 78 -0.22 -3.78 9.60
C ILE A 78 0.40 -4.84 10.51
N ASN A 79 0.59 -4.54 11.79
CA ASN A 79 1.13 -5.50 12.78
C ASN A 79 0.22 -6.70 13.05
N THR A 80 -1.03 -6.71 12.56
CA THR A 80 -1.89 -7.91 12.62
C THR A 80 -1.38 -9.05 11.74
N GLY A 81 -0.56 -8.76 10.73
CA GLY A 81 -0.10 -9.75 9.75
C GLY A 81 -1.16 -10.20 8.74
N LEU A 82 -2.29 -9.50 8.65
CA LEU A 82 -3.44 -9.89 7.82
C LEU A 82 -3.41 -9.31 6.40
N PHE A 83 -2.46 -8.42 6.11
CA PHE A 83 -2.40 -7.72 4.83
C PHE A 83 -1.68 -8.56 3.78
N ASP A 84 -2.34 -8.75 2.65
CA ASP A 84 -1.80 -9.46 1.49
C ASP A 84 -0.76 -8.60 0.76
N TYR A 85 -1.06 -7.30 0.56
CA TYR A 85 -0.19 -6.33 -0.14
C TYR A 85 -0.12 -5.01 0.63
N VAL A 86 1.08 -4.41 0.67
CA VAL A 86 1.30 -3.11 1.32
C VAL A 86 2.04 -2.18 0.36
N TRP A 87 1.39 -1.06 -0.01
CA TRP A 87 1.89 -0.04 -0.95
C TRP A 87 2.51 1.10 -0.14
N ILE A 88 3.79 1.05 0.19
CA ILE A 88 4.43 2.04 1.07
C ILE A 88 4.70 3.32 0.30
N GLN A 89 4.14 4.45 0.73
CA GLN A 89 4.27 5.76 0.09
C GLN A 89 5.62 6.41 0.44
N PHE A 90 6.64 6.21 -0.41
CA PHE A 90 7.97 6.83 -0.25
C PHE A 90 8.04 8.23 -0.89
N TYR A 91 7.04 9.07 -0.53
CA TYR A 91 6.95 10.46 -0.99
C TYR A 91 6.24 11.33 0.06
N ASN A 92 6.39 12.66 -0.04
CA ASN A 92 5.85 13.65 0.91
C ASN A 92 6.31 13.45 2.37
N ASN A 93 7.40 12.73 2.60
CA ASN A 93 7.91 12.39 3.94
C ASN A 93 9.45 12.41 3.95
N ALA A 94 10.02 13.57 4.24
CA ALA A 94 11.47 13.84 4.18
C ALA A 94 12.41 12.79 4.85
N PRO A 95 12.05 12.16 5.99
CA PRO A 95 12.97 11.19 6.60
C PRO A 95 13.22 9.92 5.80
N CYS A 96 12.30 9.51 4.94
CA CYS A 96 12.35 8.21 4.26
C CYS A 96 12.21 8.26 2.74
N GLU A 97 11.93 9.42 2.16
CA GLU A 97 11.77 9.58 0.71
C GLU A 97 13.12 9.79 -0.01
N TYR A 98 13.08 9.75 -1.33
CA TYR A 98 14.18 10.19 -2.18
C TYR A 98 14.30 11.72 -2.17
N SER A 99 15.49 12.23 -1.88
CA SER A 99 15.81 13.67 -1.84
C SER A 99 17.12 14.01 -2.54
N GLY A 100 17.32 13.50 -3.77
CA GLY A 100 18.57 13.64 -4.51
C GLY A 100 19.55 12.47 -4.30
N ASN A 101 19.36 11.67 -3.24
CA ASN A 101 19.97 10.35 -3.05
C ASN A 101 18.93 9.39 -2.47
N ALA A 102 19.20 8.09 -2.53
CA ALA A 102 18.27 7.04 -2.13
C ALA A 102 18.65 6.36 -0.79
N ASP A 103 19.61 6.86 -0.05
CA ASP A 103 20.17 6.15 1.10
C ASP A 103 19.12 5.96 2.21
N ASN A 104 18.36 7.03 2.52
CA ASN A 104 17.29 6.96 3.51
C ASN A 104 16.19 5.98 3.07
N LEU A 105 15.73 6.09 1.83
CA LEU A 105 14.72 5.19 1.26
C LEU A 105 15.18 3.72 1.37
N LYS A 106 16.38 3.42 0.91
CA LYS A 106 16.97 2.07 0.99
C LYS A 106 17.11 1.58 2.43
N SER A 107 17.49 2.47 3.35
CA SER A 107 17.59 2.16 4.78
C SER A 107 16.23 1.81 5.38
N TYR A 108 15.19 2.64 5.16
CA TYR A 108 13.83 2.37 5.65
C TYR A 108 13.25 1.09 5.05
N TRP A 109 13.46 0.85 3.75
CA TRP A 109 13.04 -0.39 3.11
C TRP A 109 13.70 -1.61 3.73
N ASN A 110 15.05 -1.66 3.72
CA ASN A 110 15.79 -2.85 4.10
C ASN A 110 15.77 -3.17 5.59
N ASN A 111 15.76 -2.15 6.46
CA ASN A 111 15.86 -2.34 7.90
C ASN A 111 14.54 -2.32 8.65
N GLN A 112 13.46 -1.82 8.03
CA GLN A 112 12.17 -1.62 8.69
C GLN A 112 11.03 -2.25 7.89
N TRP A 113 10.71 -1.74 6.70
CA TRP A 113 9.53 -2.19 5.95
C TRP A 113 9.61 -3.66 5.50
N SER A 114 10.79 -4.16 5.13
CA SER A 114 10.97 -5.58 4.78
C SER A 114 10.72 -6.55 5.95
N THR A 115 10.63 -6.06 7.19
CA THR A 115 10.43 -6.90 8.40
C THR A 115 8.96 -7.10 8.76
N ILE A 116 8.02 -6.32 8.22
CA ILE A 116 6.60 -6.42 8.57
C ILE A 116 6.00 -7.78 8.18
N GLN A 117 4.95 -8.17 8.88
CA GLN A 117 4.22 -9.39 8.60
C GLN A 117 3.14 -9.15 7.53
N ALA A 118 3.55 -9.01 6.28
CA ALA A 118 2.67 -8.86 5.11
C ALA A 118 3.03 -9.90 4.04
N GLY A 119 2.13 -10.15 3.11
CA GLY A 119 2.39 -11.04 1.99
C GLY A 119 3.49 -10.48 1.07
N GLN A 120 3.22 -9.33 0.47
CA GLN A 120 4.19 -8.59 -0.36
C GLN A 120 4.14 -7.10 -0.05
N ILE A 121 5.27 -6.41 -0.25
CA ILE A 121 5.41 -4.97 -0.10
C ILE A 121 5.85 -4.34 -1.41
N PHE A 122 5.34 -3.15 -1.69
CA PHE A 122 5.58 -2.43 -2.93
C PHE A 122 6.17 -1.06 -2.63
N LEU A 123 7.15 -0.65 -3.43
CA LEU A 123 7.71 0.69 -3.38
C LEU A 123 6.73 1.66 -4.04
N GLY A 124 6.02 2.46 -3.23
CA GLY A 124 5.09 3.49 -3.71
C GLY A 124 5.80 4.77 -4.06
N LEU A 125 5.63 5.26 -5.29
CA LEU A 125 6.31 6.44 -5.84
C LEU A 125 5.36 7.35 -6.60
N PRO A 126 5.66 8.67 -6.70
CA PRO A 126 4.98 9.55 -7.65
C PRO A 126 5.29 9.14 -9.10
N ALA A 127 4.28 9.06 -9.95
CA ALA A 127 4.44 8.74 -11.38
C ALA A 127 5.04 9.91 -12.19
N ALA A 128 5.07 11.11 -11.63
CA ALA A 128 5.68 12.31 -12.21
C ALA A 128 6.06 13.29 -11.09
N PRO A 129 6.96 14.26 -11.34
CA PRO A 129 7.27 15.31 -10.35
C PRO A 129 6.06 16.08 -9.83
N ALA A 130 5.04 16.26 -10.67
CA ALA A 130 3.81 16.98 -10.31
C ALA A 130 2.80 16.12 -9.52
N ALA A 131 3.06 14.82 -9.34
CA ALA A 131 2.14 13.90 -8.66
C ALA A 131 2.22 14.00 -7.13
N ALA A 132 3.31 14.54 -6.59
CA ALA A 132 3.51 14.74 -5.15
C ALA A 132 4.35 15.99 -4.90
N GLY A 133 4.40 16.45 -3.65
CA GLY A 133 5.23 17.59 -3.25
C GLY A 133 6.73 17.26 -3.23
N SER A 134 7.08 16.00 -3.02
CA SER A 134 8.47 15.51 -2.92
C SER A 134 8.55 14.00 -3.15
N GLY A 135 9.75 13.44 -3.25
CA GLY A 135 9.97 11.98 -3.32
C GLY A 135 9.94 11.41 -4.76
N TYR A 136 9.80 12.22 -5.80
CA TYR A 136 9.90 11.72 -7.18
C TYR A 136 11.33 11.22 -7.48
N ILE A 137 11.42 10.02 -8.04
CA ILE A 137 12.69 9.40 -8.46
C ILE A 137 12.75 9.36 -9.99
N PRO A 138 13.78 9.91 -10.65
CA PRO A 138 13.99 9.69 -12.07
C PRO A 138 14.07 8.19 -12.40
N SER A 139 13.52 7.78 -13.55
CA SER A 139 13.42 6.35 -13.89
C SER A 139 14.77 5.65 -13.98
N ASP A 140 15.80 6.34 -14.46
CA ASP A 140 17.16 5.83 -14.55
C ASP A 140 17.78 5.61 -13.17
N VAL A 141 17.54 6.51 -12.20
CA VAL A 141 17.97 6.36 -10.80
C VAL A 141 17.23 5.20 -10.14
N LEU A 142 15.91 5.11 -10.35
CA LEU A 142 15.14 3.98 -9.84
C LEU A 142 15.69 2.65 -10.33
N ILE A 143 15.93 2.51 -11.63
CA ILE A 143 16.39 1.26 -12.26
C ILE A 143 17.82 0.89 -11.82
N ASN A 144 18.74 1.87 -11.79
CA ASN A 144 20.14 1.59 -11.63
C ASN A 144 20.65 1.61 -10.17
N ASP A 145 19.93 2.29 -9.27
CA ASP A 145 20.34 2.43 -7.88
C ASP A 145 19.35 1.84 -6.86
N VAL A 146 18.06 2.16 -6.97
CA VAL A 146 17.08 1.77 -5.94
C VAL A 146 16.66 0.31 -6.09
N LEU A 147 16.15 -0.09 -7.27
CA LEU A 147 15.63 -1.44 -7.50
C LEU A 147 16.65 -2.54 -7.20
N PRO A 148 17.94 -2.43 -7.61
CA PRO A 148 18.93 -3.46 -7.27
C PRO A 148 19.11 -3.68 -5.77
N SER A 149 18.93 -2.63 -4.96
CA SER A 149 19.06 -2.69 -3.50
C SER A 149 17.85 -3.35 -2.81
N ILE A 150 16.64 -3.13 -3.33
CA ILE A 150 15.40 -3.53 -2.63
C ILE A 150 14.81 -4.87 -3.13
N LYS A 151 15.08 -5.25 -4.37
CA LYS A 151 14.54 -6.49 -4.99
C LYS A 151 15.06 -7.78 -4.37
N SER A 152 16.12 -7.72 -3.58
CA SER A 152 16.65 -8.88 -2.84
C SER A 152 15.75 -9.30 -1.67
N SER A 153 14.84 -8.44 -1.22
CA SER A 153 13.85 -8.79 -0.21
C SER A 153 12.87 -9.83 -0.72
N SER A 154 12.67 -10.91 0.03
CA SER A 154 11.71 -11.97 -0.30
C SER A 154 10.25 -11.47 -0.34
N LYS A 155 9.98 -10.30 0.24
CA LYS A 155 8.66 -9.68 0.25
C LYS A 155 8.47 -8.65 -0.86
N TYR A 156 9.50 -8.35 -1.65
CA TYR A 156 9.36 -7.39 -2.74
C TYR A 156 8.32 -7.85 -3.75
N GLY A 157 7.27 -7.06 -3.94
CA GLY A 157 6.16 -7.31 -4.85
C GLY A 157 6.20 -6.46 -6.12
N GLY A 158 6.97 -5.35 -6.10
CA GLY A 158 7.03 -4.44 -7.24
C GLY A 158 7.02 -2.97 -6.86
N VAL A 159 6.56 -2.14 -7.78
CA VAL A 159 6.42 -0.69 -7.63
C VAL A 159 4.92 -0.32 -7.75
N MET A 160 4.43 0.53 -6.86
CA MET A 160 3.13 1.19 -6.96
C MET A 160 3.36 2.64 -7.41
N LEU A 161 2.51 3.17 -8.27
CA LEU A 161 2.63 4.54 -8.78
C LEU A 161 1.41 5.40 -8.45
N TRP A 162 1.64 6.51 -7.79
CA TRP A 162 0.67 7.59 -7.62
C TRP A 162 0.89 8.64 -8.70
N SER A 163 0.03 8.81 -9.68
CA SER A 163 -1.09 7.94 -9.98
C SER A 163 -1.22 7.76 -11.50
N ARG A 164 -2.17 6.94 -11.95
CA ARG A 164 -2.41 6.71 -13.38
C ARG A 164 -2.63 8.00 -14.18
N SER A 165 -3.27 9.02 -13.58
CA SER A 165 -3.50 10.32 -14.23
C SER A 165 -2.22 11.14 -14.48
N PHE A 166 -1.18 10.90 -13.67
CA PHE A 166 0.13 11.55 -13.80
C PHE A 166 1.14 10.71 -14.60
N ASP A 167 0.81 9.44 -14.88
CA ASP A 167 1.73 8.55 -15.59
C ASP A 167 1.80 8.91 -17.08
N ASN A 168 2.81 9.65 -17.44
CA ASN A 168 3.16 9.99 -18.83
C ASN A 168 4.36 9.17 -19.30
N GLY A 169 4.22 7.85 -19.25
CA GLY A 169 5.23 6.91 -19.73
C GLY A 169 6.25 6.44 -18.69
N TYR A 170 6.16 6.90 -17.42
CA TYR A 170 7.05 6.46 -16.35
C TYR A 170 6.92 4.95 -16.11
N SER A 171 5.68 4.45 -15.99
CA SER A 171 5.42 3.02 -15.86
C SER A 171 6.02 2.19 -16.99
N SER A 172 5.91 2.68 -18.23
CA SER A 172 6.49 2.02 -19.40
C SER A 172 8.02 2.00 -19.36
N ALA A 173 8.65 3.05 -18.84
CA ALA A 173 10.10 3.14 -18.72
C ALA A 173 10.67 2.13 -17.70
N ILE A 174 9.95 1.85 -16.63
CA ILE A 174 10.45 1.00 -15.51
C ILE A 174 10.02 -0.46 -15.59
N LYS A 175 8.92 -0.78 -16.30
CA LYS A 175 8.22 -2.09 -16.23
C LYS A 175 9.09 -3.32 -16.49
N SER A 176 10.13 -3.20 -17.30
CA SER A 176 11.03 -4.33 -17.59
C SER A 176 12.07 -4.57 -16.48
N ASN A 177 12.15 -3.65 -15.51
CA ASN A 177 13.12 -3.70 -14.41
C ASN A 177 12.44 -3.86 -13.03
N VAL A 178 11.12 -3.93 -12.98
CA VAL A 178 10.33 -4.09 -11.75
C VAL A 178 10.12 -5.56 -11.42
#